data_0fb38a1b37a1c402ddf1501088cb29d1
#
_entry.id   0fb38a1b37a1c402ddf1501088cb29d1
#
_cell.length_a   1.000
_cell.length_b   1.000
_cell.length_c   1.000
_cell.angle_alpha   90.00
_cell.angle_beta   90.00
_cell.angle_gamma   90.00
#
_symmetry.space_group_name_H-M   'P 1'
#
loop_
_entity.id
_entity.type
_entity.pdbx_description
1 polymer ?
#
loop_
_entity_poly.entity_id
_entity_poly.type
_entity_poly.pdbx_seq_one_letter_code
_entity_poly.pdbx_strand_id
1 'polypeptide(L)'
;MTNDELFSQLLDKISSFDYIHADQIPNIDLYMDQVTTFMDTHLGATRRYDEDKVLTKTMINNYAKNNLLPSPVRKKYTENHILQLILIYYMKSFLSISDIETMLKPLTEHFWDENSSPNFEEVYSKIFSYADNGIKPLADDLRHKFEISKETFSCGDDEKDSYLQLFTFLCMTIYDIYMKKQVVTGVIDELKRRQDASDERARAAEKEKREERKRK
;
A
#
# COMPACT_ATOMS: atom_id res chain seq x y z
N MET A 1 -25.96 17.18 11.58
CA MET A 1 -25.35 15.84 11.66
C MET A 1 -24.64 15.74 13.00
N THR A 2 -25.03 14.80 13.82
CA THR A 2 -24.38 14.53 15.12
C THR A 2 -23.06 13.77 14.93
N ASN A 3 -22.22 13.71 15.98
CA ASN A 3 -20.99 12.91 15.93
C ASN A 3 -21.28 11.42 15.72
N ASP A 4 -22.37 10.90 16.32
CA ASP A 4 -22.80 9.51 16.14
C ASP A 4 -23.23 9.21 14.70
N GLU A 5 -23.99 10.11 14.08
CA GLU A 5 -24.37 9.98 12.66
C GLU A 5 -23.16 10.01 11.73
N LEU A 6 -22.24 10.96 11.97
CA LEU A 6 -20.98 11.03 11.22
C LEU A 6 -20.17 9.75 11.35
N PHE A 7 -19.99 9.27 12.58
CA PHE A 7 -19.20 8.07 12.85
C PHE A 7 -19.82 6.82 12.24
N SER A 8 -21.16 6.67 12.33
CA SER A 8 -21.87 5.56 11.67
C SER A 8 -21.64 5.54 10.16
N GLN A 9 -21.76 6.69 9.49
CA GLN A 9 -21.51 6.80 8.04
C GLN A 9 -20.07 6.43 7.68
N LEU A 10 -19.08 6.82 8.50
CA LEU A 10 -17.69 6.47 8.28
C LEU A 10 -17.43 4.96 8.45
N LEU A 11 -18.05 4.33 9.45
CA LEU A 11 -17.96 2.88 9.65
C LEU A 11 -18.61 2.10 8.50
N ASP A 12 -19.77 2.56 8.02
CA ASP A 12 -20.44 1.93 6.86
C ASP A 12 -19.54 2.01 5.61
N LYS A 13 -18.92 3.17 5.39
CA LYS A 13 -17.95 3.35 4.29
C LYS A 13 -16.74 2.41 4.42
N ILE A 14 -16.18 2.25 5.60
CA ILE A 14 -15.05 1.34 5.83
C ILE A 14 -15.48 -0.12 5.65
N SER A 15 -16.67 -0.48 6.14
CA SER A 15 -17.20 -1.84 6.03
C SER A 15 -17.56 -2.24 4.59
N SER A 16 -17.85 -1.26 3.73
CA SER A 16 -18.09 -1.47 2.31
C SER A 16 -16.82 -1.38 1.44
N PHE A 17 -15.67 -1.14 2.07
CA PHE A 17 -14.40 -1.07 1.34
C PHE A 17 -13.98 -2.48 0.93
N ASP A 18 -13.76 -2.63 -0.38
CA ASP A 18 -13.21 -3.83 -0.97
C ASP A 18 -11.88 -3.51 -1.68
N TYR A 19 -10.98 -4.47 -1.72
CA TYR A 19 -9.76 -4.32 -2.51
C TYR A 19 -9.99 -4.88 -3.92
N ILE A 20 -9.11 -4.55 -4.84
CA ILE A 20 -9.19 -5.08 -6.21
C ILE A 20 -8.68 -6.53 -6.18
N HIS A 21 -9.56 -7.49 -6.46
CA HIS A 21 -9.19 -8.90 -6.59
C HIS A 21 -8.44 -9.15 -7.91
N ALA A 22 -7.55 -10.14 -7.93
CA ALA A 22 -6.77 -10.45 -9.12
C ALA A 22 -7.65 -10.85 -10.31
N ASP A 23 -8.75 -11.57 -10.07
CA ASP A 23 -9.71 -11.98 -11.10
C ASP A 23 -10.50 -10.81 -11.73
N GLN A 24 -10.47 -9.62 -11.14
CA GLN A 24 -11.05 -8.39 -11.71
C GLN A 24 -10.10 -7.73 -12.74
N ILE A 25 -8.84 -8.15 -12.80
CA ILE A 25 -7.86 -7.61 -13.74
C ILE A 25 -8.06 -8.26 -15.11
N PRO A 26 -8.12 -7.48 -16.21
CA PRO A 26 -8.26 -8.05 -17.54
C PRO A 26 -7.10 -8.99 -17.90
N ASN A 27 -7.41 -10.21 -18.31
CA ASN A 27 -6.41 -11.20 -18.78
C ASN A 27 -5.90 -10.88 -20.20
N ILE A 28 -5.54 -9.61 -20.42
CA ILE A 28 -4.90 -9.10 -21.63
C ILE A 28 -3.94 -7.96 -21.26
N ASP A 29 -2.86 -7.84 -22.02
CA ASP A 29 -1.94 -6.71 -21.86
C ASP A 29 -2.61 -5.37 -22.19
N LEU A 30 -2.51 -4.41 -21.30
CA LEU A 30 -3.13 -3.09 -21.41
C LEU A 30 -2.16 -2.03 -21.90
N TYR A 31 -2.64 -1.06 -22.70
CA TYR A 31 -1.92 0.16 -22.98
C TYR A 31 -2.06 1.17 -21.83
N MET A 32 -1.14 2.12 -21.72
CA MET A 32 -1.10 3.14 -20.65
C MET A 32 -2.45 3.81 -20.38
N ASP A 33 -3.22 4.13 -21.42
CA ASP A 33 -4.53 4.78 -21.27
C ASP A 33 -5.55 3.84 -20.62
N GLN A 34 -5.52 2.56 -21.00
CA GLN A 34 -6.37 1.53 -20.42
C GLN A 34 -5.99 1.27 -18.94
N VAL A 35 -4.68 1.25 -18.63
CA VAL A 35 -4.19 1.14 -17.25
C VAL A 35 -4.73 2.28 -16.39
N THR A 36 -4.56 3.53 -16.84
CA THR A 36 -5.06 4.69 -16.06
C THR A 36 -6.56 4.68 -15.90
N THR A 37 -7.31 4.27 -16.93
CA THR A 37 -8.78 4.11 -16.86
C THR A 37 -9.18 3.00 -15.88
N PHE A 38 -8.52 1.86 -15.94
CA PHE A 38 -8.76 0.74 -15.02
C PHE A 38 -8.55 1.17 -13.56
N MET A 39 -7.40 1.78 -13.26
CA MET A 39 -7.08 2.27 -11.91
C MET A 39 -8.11 3.32 -11.44
N ASP A 40 -8.53 4.22 -12.32
CA ASP A 40 -9.50 5.27 -11.99
C ASP A 40 -10.90 4.71 -11.73
N THR A 41 -11.30 3.69 -12.49
CA THR A 41 -12.58 3.01 -12.31
C THR A 41 -12.67 2.28 -10.97
N HIS A 42 -11.61 1.56 -10.57
CA HIS A 42 -11.63 0.72 -9.38
C HIS A 42 -11.23 1.47 -8.10
N LEU A 43 -10.35 2.47 -8.19
CA LEU A 43 -9.83 3.21 -7.05
C LEU A 43 -10.36 4.64 -6.94
N GLY A 44 -11.17 5.08 -7.90
CA GLY A 44 -11.71 6.45 -7.90
C GLY A 44 -12.51 6.79 -6.64
N ALA A 45 -13.26 5.83 -6.08
CA ALA A 45 -14.03 6.02 -4.86
C ALA A 45 -13.17 6.23 -3.60
N THR A 46 -11.87 5.95 -3.67
CA THR A 46 -10.93 6.17 -2.55
C THR A 46 -10.35 7.58 -2.51
N ARG A 47 -10.64 8.42 -3.52
CA ARG A 47 -10.19 9.81 -3.55
C ARG A 47 -10.81 10.60 -2.40
N ARG A 48 -10.04 11.53 -1.85
CA ARG A 48 -10.53 12.45 -0.84
C ARG A 48 -11.32 13.59 -1.48
N TYR A 49 -10.86 14.09 -2.64
CA TYR A 49 -11.46 15.16 -3.41
C TYR A 49 -11.63 14.72 -4.87
N ASP A 50 -12.63 15.26 -5.56
CA ASP A 50 -12.95 14.89 -6.95
C ASP A 50 -11.81 15.21 -7.93
N GLU A 51 -11.03 16.25 -7.65
CA GLU A 51 -9.86 16.66 -8.43
C GLU A 51 -8.63 15.76 -8.23
N ASP A 52 -8.60 14.94 -7.18
CA ASP A 52 -7.49 14.04 -6.91
C ASP A 52 -7.34 13.02 -8.04
N LYS A 53 -6.10 12.69 -8.38
CA LYS A 53 -5.80 11.67 -9.38
C LYS A 53 -5.34 10.38 -8.70
N VAL A 54 -5.93 9.26 -9.08
CA VAL A 54 -5.51 7.93 -8.61
C VAL A 54 -4.08 7.66 -9.07
N LEU A 55 -3.89 7.51 -10.38
CA LEU A 55 -2.59 7.41 -11.03
C LEU A 55 -2.60 8.16 -12.37
N THR A 56 -1.56 8.96 -12.60
CA THR A 56 -1.36 9.62 -13.88
C THR A 56 -0.31 8.89 -14.72
N LYS A 57 -0.33 9.06 -16.04
CA LYS A 57 0.71 8.58 -16.95
C LYS A 57 2.11 9.00 -16.50
N THR A 58 2.25 10.23 -15.99
CA THR A 58 3.51 10.77 -15.48
C THR A 58 3.98 10.00 -14.24
N MET A 59 3.07 9.67 -13.31
CA MET A 59 3.40 8.86 -12.13
C MET A 59 3.88 7.48 -12.54
N ILE A 60 3.16 6.78 -13.41
CA ILE A 60 3.52 5.43 -13.89
C ILE A 60 4.88 5.44 -14.59
N ASN A 61 5.14 6.43 -15.45
CA ASN A 61 6.44 6.59 -16.10
C ASN A 61 7.56 6.84 -15.09
N ASN A 62 7.30 7.60 -14.04
CA ASN A 62 8.28 7.85 -12.97
C ASN A 62 8.56 6.58 -12.16
N TYR A 63 7.56 5.74 -11.92
CA TYR A 63 7.76 4.46 -11.25
C TYR A 63 8.66 3.52 -12.08
N ALA A 64 8.45 3.45 -13.40
CA ALA A 64 9.32 2.68 -14.28
C ALA A 64 10.76 3.24 -14.33
N LYS A 65 10.94 4.56 -14.35
CA LYS A 65 12.27 5.20 -14.33
C LYS A 65 13.04 4.97 -13.02
N ASN A 66 12.33 4.86 -11.91
CA ASN A 66 12.91 4.64 -10.58
C ASN A 66 12.91 3.16 -10.17
N ASN A 67 12.82 2.24 -11.12
CA ASN A 67 12.82 0.78 -10.89
C ASN A 67 11.73 0.27 -9.93
N LEU A 68 10.72 1.09 -9.67
CA LEU A 68 9.58 0.74 -8.82
C LEU A 68 8.55 -0.11 -9.58
N LEU A 69 8.60 -0.08 -10.91
CA LEU A 69 7.76 -0.86 -11.80
C LEU A 69 8.65 -1.38 -12.95
N PRO A 70 8.62 -2.65 -13.32
CA PRO A 70 9.29 -3.14 -14.52
C PRO A 70 8.87 -2.38 -15.77
N SER A 71 9.76 -2.24 -16.72
CA SER A 71 9.44 -1.54 -17.96
C SER A 71 8.47 -2.35 -18.80
N PRO A 72 7.40 -1.75 -19.33
CA PRO A 72 6.41 -2.45 -20.14
C PRO A 72 7.03 -2.89 -21.48
N VAL A 73 6.69 -4.10 -21.92
CA VAL A 73 7.15 -4.63 -23.21
C VAL A 73 6.26 -4.07 -24.33
N ARG A 74 6.87 -3.42 -25.33
CA ARG A 74 6.13 -2.79 -26.45
C ARG A 74 5.02 -1.84 -26.00
N LYS A 75 5.24 -1.11 -24.90
CA LYS A 75 4.27 -0.19 -24.27
C LYS A 75 3.02 -0.88 -23.71
N LYS A 76 3.06 -2.18 -23.48
CA LYS A 76 1.98 -2.97 -22.91
C LYS A 76 2.31 -3.39 -21.47
N TYR A 77 1.35 -3.26 -20.61
CA TYR A 77 1.37 -3.58 -19.18
C TYR A 77 0.63 -4.89 -18.97
N THR A 78 1.31 -5.88 -18.43
CA THR A 78 0.74 -7.19 -18.07
C THR A 78 -0.07 -7.08 -16.77
N GLU A 79 -0.77 -8.14 -16.42
CA GLU A 79 -1.48 -8.28 -15.15
C GLU A 79 -0.58 -7.96 -13.94
N ASN A 80 0.65 -8.52 -13.88
CA ASN A 80 1.61 -8.24 -12.82
C ASN A 80 1.95 -6.74 -12.69
N HIS A 81 1.99 -5.99 -13.78
CA HIS A 81 2.16 -4.53 -13.72
C HIS A 81 0.97 -3.86 -13.03
N ILE A 82 -0.26 -4.32 -13.30
CA ILE A 82 -1.47 -3.76 -12.69
C ILE A 82 -1.49 -4.07 -11.20
N LEU A 83 -1.23 -5.32 -10.81
CA LEU A 83 -1.12 -5.75 -9.41
C LEU A 83 -0.08 -4.90 -8.64
N GLN A 84 1.09 -4.68 -9.24
CA GLN A 84 2.13 -3.85 -8.63
C GLN A 84 1.72 -2.37 -8.53
N LEU A 85 1.04 -1.82 -9.52
CA LEU A 85 0.51 -0.45 -9.46
C LEU A 85 -0.54 -0.29 -8.35
N ILE A 86 -1.38 -1.29 -8.11
CA ILE A 86 -2.34 -1.31 -7.00
C ILE A 86 -1.59 -1.29 -5.65
N LEU A 87 -0.56 -2.14 -5.48
CA LEU A 87 0.29 -2.12 -4.28
C LEU A 87 0.94 -0.75 -4.06
N ILE A 88 1.54 -0.17 -5.10
CA ILE A 88 2.14 1.18 -5.04
C ILE A 88 1.08 2.21 -4.63
N TYR A 89 -0.12 2.13 -5.19
CA TYR A 89 -1.20 3.06 -4.88
C TYR A 89 -1.55 3.06 -3.38
N TYR A 90 -1.74 1.88 -2.78
CA TYR A 90 -2.03 1.78 -1.35
C TYR A 90 -0.87 2.26 -0.46
N MET A 91 0.38 1.98 -0.87
CA MET A 91 1.57 2.31 -0.08
C MET A 91 1.98 3.79 -0.17
N LYS A 92 1.80 4.43 -1.33
CA LYS A 92 2.31 5.80 -1.60
C LYS A 92 1.73 6.88 -0.69
N SER A 93 0.61 6.60 -0.02
CA SER A 93 -0.04 7.57 0.87
C SER A 93 0.70 7.75 2.21
N PHE A 94 1.55 6.78 2.61
CA PHE A 94 2.22 6.79 3.91
C PHE A 94 3.69 6.36 3.89
N LEU A 95 4.19 5.82 2.76
CA LEU A 95 5.59 5.43 2.56
C LEU A 95 6.28 6.31 1.53
N SER A 96 7.60 6.46 1.66
CA SER A 96 8.43 7.07 0.63
C SER A 96 8.58 6.14 -0.58
N ILE A 97 8.90 6.70 -1.75
CA ILE A 97 9.16 5.90 -2.95
C ILE A 97 10.32 4.91 -2.73
N SER A 98 11.36 5.32 -2.01
CA SER A 98 12.49 4.45 -1.67
C SER A 98 12.10 3.29 -0.76
N ASP A 99 11.17 3.50 0.20
CA ASP A 99 10.67 2.44 1.06
C ASP A 99 9.87 1.42 0.25
N ILE A 100 9.01 1.91 -0.65
CA ILE A 100 8.21 1.06 -1.54
C ILE A 100 9.13 0.26 -2.47
N GLU A 101 10.19 0.88 -3.02
CA GLU A 101 11.19 0.18 -3.84
C GLU A 101 11.86 -0.95 -3.05
N THR A 102 12.31 -0.67 -1.82
CA THR A 102 12.92 -1.66 -0.93
C THR A 102 12.00 -2.87 -0.70
N MET A 103 10.69 -2.62 -0.55
CA MET A 103 9.70 -3.69 -0.34
C MET A 103 9.41 -4.49 -1.61
N LEU A 104 9.22 -3.81 -2.75
CA LEU A 104 8.75 -4.44 -3.98
C LEU A 104 9.86 -5.05 -4.83
N LYS A 105 11.11 -4.60 -4.68
CA LYS A 105 12.24 -5.12 -5.46
C LYS A 105 12.39 -6.65 -5.34
N PRO A 106 12.46 -7.27 -4.15
CA PRO A 106 12.56 -8.73 -4.04
C PRO A 106 11.34 -9.45 -4.59
N LEU A 107 10.15 -8.86 -4.43
CA LEU A 107 8.91 -9.42 -4.97
C LEU A 107 8.98 -9.51 -6.50
N THR A 108 9.46 -8.43 -7.14
CA THR A 108 9.63 -8.37 -8.59
C THR A 108 10.75 -9.29 -9.07
N GLU A 109 11.87 -9.39 -8.34
CA GLU A 109 13.01 -10.23 -8.74
C GLU A 109 12.74 -11.73 -8.66
N HIS A 110 11.90 -12.16 -7.70
CA HIS A 110 11.73 -13.60 -7.41
C HIS A 110 10.39 -14.18 -7.84
N PHE A 111 9.34 -13.37 -7.96
CA PHE A 111 7.97 -13.85 -8.14
C PHE A 111 7.27 -13.27 -9.37
N TRP A 112 7.99 -12.51 -10.20
CA TRP A 112 7.42 -11.88 -11.40
C TRP A 112 7.13 -12.85 -12.53
N ASP A 113 7.89 -13.95 -12.63
CA ASP A 113 7.70 -14.97 -13.65
C ASP A 113 6.43 -15.78 -13.34
N GLU A 114 5.56 -15.95 -14.33
CA GLU A 114 4.34 -16.74 -14.23
C GLU A 114 4.61 -18.21 -13.85
N ASN A 115 5.81 -18.73 -14.14
CA ASN A 115 6.25 -20.07 -13.78
C ASN A 115 6.85 -20.15 -12.36
N SER A 116 7.02 -19.04 -11.65
CA SER A 116 7.46 -19.08 -10.26
C SER A 116 6.36 -19.67 -9.35
N SER A 117 6.75 -20.28 -8.25
CA SER A 117 5.81 -20.79 -7.26
C SER A 117 6.27 -20.39 -5.86
N PRO A 118 5.50 -19.51 -5.18
CA PRO A 118 4.31 -18.80 -5.69
C PRO A 118 4.68 -17.81 -6.79
N ASN A 119 3.76 -17.51 -7.72
CA ASN A 119 3.89 -16.40 -8.66
C ASN A 119 3.36 -15.08 -8.04
N PHE A 120 3.50 -13.96 -8.79
CA PHE A 120 3.13 -12.64 -8.27
C PHE A 120 1.63 -12.52 -7.93
N GLU A 121 0.75 -13.08 -8.77
CA GLU A 121 -0.70 -13.10 -8.55
C GLU A 121 -1.07 -13.89 -7.28
N GLU A 122 -0.47 -15.07 -7.09
CA GLU A 122 -0.69 -15.89 -5.89
C GLU A 122 -0.26 -15.17 -4.62
N VAL A 123 0.90 -14.47 -4.65
CA VAL A 123 1.38 -13.65 -3.53
C VAL A 123 0.40 -12.52 -3.24
N TYR A 124 -0.02 -11.78 -4.28
CA TYR A 124 -0.99 -10.68 -4.15
C TYR A 124 -2.30 -11.18 -3.53
N SER A 125 -2.92 -12.19 -4.13
CA SER A 125 -4.19 -12.76 -3.69
C SER A 125 -4.11 -13.27 -2.24
N LYS A 126 -2.98 -13.90 -1.87
CA LYS A 126 -2.78 -14.38 -0.50
C LYS A 126 -2.67 -13.25 0.51
N ILE A 127 -1.96 -12.17 0.19
CA ILE A 127 -1.84 -11.00 1.07
C ILE A 127 -3.21 -10.37 1.31
N PHE A 128 -3.97 -10.13 0.24
CA PHE A 128 -5.25 -9.45 0.35
C PHE A 128 -6.36 -10.32 0.94
N SER A 129 -6.27 -11.66 0.86
CA SER A 129 -7.19 -12.56 1.56
C SER A 129 -7.18 -12.37 3.09
N TYR A 130 -6.14 -11.78 3.66
CA TYR A 130 -6.09 -11.40 5.08
C TYR A 130 -6.72 -10.04 5.35
N ALA A 131 -6.84 -9.17 4.35
CA ALA A 131 -7.44 -7.85 4.52
C ALA A 131 -8.94 -7.94 4.87
N ASP A 132 -9.67 -8.86 4.25
CA ASP A 132 -11.09 -9.09 4.51
C ASP A 132 -11.36 -9.42 5.98
N ASN A 133 -10.49 -10.22 6.58
CA ASN A 133 -10.59 -10.57 8.00
C ASN A 133 -10.20 -9.42 8.94
N GLY A 134 -9.57 -8.37 8.43
CA GLY A 134 -9.11 -7.20 9.19
C GLY A 134 -10.17 -6.13 9.39
N ILE A 135 -11.22 -6.07 8.57
CA ILE A 135 -12.22 -4.99 8.58
C ILE A 135 -13.03 -5.00 9.88
N LYS A 136 -13.52 -6.17 10.30
CA LYS A 136 -14.33 -6.28 11.52
C LYS A 136 -13.55 -5.87 12.79
N PRO A 137 -12.36 -6.42 13.08
CA PRO A 137 -11.55 -5.98 14.22
C PRO A 137 -11.22 -4.47 14.17
N LEU A 138 -10.96 -3.90 12.99
CA LEU A 138 -10.75 -2.48 12.82
C LEU A 138 -11.99 -1.66 13.19
N ALA A 139 -13.17 -2.08 12.71
CA ALA A 139 -14.42 -1.39 13.02
C ALA A 139 -14.74 -1.46 14.53
N ASP A 140 -14.48 -2.61 15.17
CA ASP A 140 -14.68 -2.78 16.62
C ASP A 140 -13.72 -1.91 17.44
N ASP A 141 -12.45 -1.81 17.06
CA ASP A 141 -11.47 -0.92 17.67
C ASP A 141 -11.85 0.56 17.54
N LEU A 142 -12.28 0.98 16.34
CA LEU A 142 -12.75 2.35 16.12
C LEU A 142 -14.00 2.69 16.94
N ARG A 143 -14.97 1.76 17.07
CA ARG A 143 -16.14 1.94 17.95
C ARG A 143 -15.72 2.11 19.39
N HIS A 144 -14.82 1.28 19.88
CA HIS A 144 -14.33 1.35 21.25
C HIS A 144 -13.66 2.72 21.54
N LYS A 145 -12.80 3.19 20.65
CA LYS A 145 -12.16 4.52 20.77
C LYS A 145 -13.16 5.66 20.72
N PHE A 146 -14.17 5.54 19.87
CA PHE A 146 -15.22 6.56 19.78
C PHE A 146 -16.04 6.63 21.06
N GLU A 147 -16.41 5.49 21.67
CA GLU A 147 -17.10 5.48 22.96
C GLU A 147 -16.24 6.08 24.10
N ILE A 148 -14.96 5.73 24.18
CA ILE A 148 -14.03 6.35 25.14
C ILE A 148 -14.00 7.87 24.96
N SER A 149 -13.97 8.35 23.72
CA SER A 149 -13.90 9.80 23.44
C SER A 149 -15.11 10.57 23.96
N LYS A 150 -16.29 9.95 24.02
CA LYS A 150 -17.53 10.56 24.60
C LYS A 150 -17.41 10.84 26.09
N GLU A 151 -16.65 10.03 26.81
CA GLU A 151 -16.52 10.11 28.26
C GLU A 151 -15.35 10.99 28.71
N THR A 152 -14.51 11.47 27.77
CA THR A 152 -13.22 12.10 28.10
C THR A 152 -13.39 13.52 28.67
N PHE A 153 -14.34 14.30 28.15
CA PHE A 153 -14.57 15.69 28.54
C PHE A 153 -16.06 15.98 28.73
N SER A 154 -16.37 16.78 29.76
CA SER A 154 -17.69 17.33 30.00
C SER A 154 -17.52 18.76 30.54
N CYS A 155 -17.58 19.73 29.65
CA CYS A 155 -17.37 21.16 29.95
C CYS A 155 -18.68 21.87 30.25
N GLY A 156 -19.82 21.20 30.06
CA GLY A 156 -21.16 21.79 30.20
C GLY A 156 -21.56 22.73 29.05
N ASP A 157 -20.92 22.55 27.91
CA ASP A 157 -21.15 23.29 26.65
C ASP A 157 -21.15 22.26 25.52
N ASP A 158 -22.31 21.98 24.95
CA ASP A 158 -22.51 20.90 23.97
C ASP A 158 -21.64 21.04 22.71
N GLU A 159 -21.37 22.27 22.28
CA GLU A 159 -20.51 22.51 21.09
C GLU A 159 -19.04 22.19 21.39
N LYS A 160 -18.56 22.61 22.57
CA LYS A 160 -17.19 22.29 23.00
C LYS A 160 -17.02 20.81 23.28
N ASP A 161 -17.98 20.19 23.93
CA ASP A 161 -17.96 18.76 24.26
C ASP A 161 -17.95 17.92 22.95
N SER A 162 -18.80 18.28 21.98
CA SER A 162 -18.83 17.66 20.65
C SER A 162 -17.49 17.78 19.90
N TYR A 163 -16.87 18.97 19.94
CA TYR A 163 -15.56 19.17 19.34
C TYR A 163 -14.48 18.35 20.03
N LEU A 164 -14.42 18.37 21.36
CA LEU A 164 -13.41 17.64 22.14
C LEU A 164 -13.54 16.13 21.99
N GLN A 165 -14.75 15.62 21.86
CA GLN A 165 -15.01 14.22 21.54
C GLN A 165 -14.35 13.84 20.20
N LEU A 166 -14.64 14.56 19.12
CA LEU A 166 -14.03 14.28 17.80
C LEU A 166 -12.51 14.45 17.83
N PHE A 167 -12.02 15.50 18.50
CA PHE A 167 -10.59 15.74 18.61
C PHE A 167 -9.87 14.61 19.36
N THR A 168 -10.45 14.13 20.45
CA THR A 168 -9.91 12.99 21.22
C THR A 168 -9.89 11.72 20.37
N PHE A 169 -10.99 11.40 19.69
CA PHE A 169 -11.07 10.26 18.80
C PHE A 169 -10.01 10.34 17.69
N LEU A 170 -9.86 11.51 17.07
CA LEU A 170 -8.83 11.74 16.06
C LEU A 170 -7.41 11.52 16.61
N CYS A 171 -7.10 12.07 17.79
CA CYS A 171 -5.79 11.91 18.42
C CYS A 171 -5.48 10.44 18.73
N MET A 172 -6.43 9.68 19.27
CA MET A 172 -6.27 8.25 19.53
C MET A 172 -6.00 7.47 18.24
N THR A 173 -6.76 7.75 17.19
CA THR A 173 -6.62 7.08 15.88
C THR A 173 -5.29 7.45 15.18
N ILE A 174 -4.90 8.73 15.23
CA ILE A 174 -3.62 9.20 14.67
C ILE A 174 -2.44 8.56 15.40
N TYR A 175 -2.53 8.41 16.72
CA TYR A 175 -1.49 7.73 17.49
C TYR A 175 -1.31 6.27 17.06
N ASP A 176 -2.39 5.54 16.80
CA ASP A 176 -2.32 4.17 16.28
C ASP A 176 -1.66 4.10 14.91
N ILE A 177 -2.04 5.01 14.01
CA ILE A 177 -1.43 5.10 12.67
C ILE A 177 0.07 5.37 12.82
N TYR A 178 0.45 6.29 13.70
CA TYR A 178 1.85 6.60 13.97
C TYR A 178 2.62 5.38 14.46
N MET A 179 2.09 4.66 15.47
CA MET A 179 2.75 3.47 16.03
C MET A 179 2.87 2.34 15.00
N LYS A 180 1.82 2.08 14.22
CA LYS A 180 1.86 1.10 13.13
C LYS A 180 2.89 1.49 12.07
N LYS A 181 2.97 2.79 11.73
CA LYS A 181 3.99 3.29 10.82
C LYS A 181 5.41 3.04 11.33
N GLN A 182 5.69 3.24 12.64
CA GLN A 182 7.01 2.95 13.22
C GLN A 182 7.39 1.46 13.05
N VAL A 183 6.44 0.54 13.25
CA VAL A 183 6.67 -0.90 13.02
C VAL A 183 6.98 -1.16 11.55
N VAL A 184 6.18 -0.61 10.64
CA VAL A 184 6.38 -0.81 9.18
C VAL A 184 7.74 -0.29 8.74
N THR A 185 8.11 0.94 9.11
CA THR A 185 9.41 1.52 8.74
C THR A 185 10.58 0.75 9.34
N GLY A 186 10.46 0.28 10.58
CA GLY A 186 11.48 -0.56 11.21
C GLY A 186 11.72 -1.89 10.48
N VAL A 187 10.64 -2.52 9.97
CA VAL A 187 10.76 -3.73 9.13
C VAL A 187 11.42 -3.41 7.79
N ILE A 188 11.06 -2.28 7.15
CA ILE A 188 11.67 -1.85 5.88
C ILE A 188 13.17 -1.57 6.06
N ASP A 189 13.56 -0.91 7.12
CA ASP A 189 14.98 -0.65 7.43
C ASP A 189 15.77 -1.96 7.59
N GLU A 190 15.18 -2.98 8.22
CA GLU A 190 15.79 -4.30 8.31
C GLU A 190 15.88 -5.00 6.95
N LEU A 191 14.84 -4.94 6.12
CA LEU A 191 14.87 -5.48 4.76
C LEU A 191 15.98 -4.83 3.94
N LYS A 192 16.10 -3.51 3.99
CA LYS A 192 17.16 -2.77 3.30
C LYS A 192 18.55 -3.22 3.73
N ARG A 193 18.78 -3.34 5.04
CA ARG A 193 20.05 -3.81 5.58
C ARG A 193 20.42 -5.21 5.10
N ARG A 194 19.44 -6.12 5.01
CA ARG A 194 19.64 -7.48 4.48
C ARG A 194 19.96 -7.48 2.99
N GLN A 195 19.31 -6.64 2.21
CA GLN A 195 19.58 -6.48 0.78
C GLN A 195 20.99 -5.94 0.56
N ASP A 196 21.39 -4.86 1.26
CA ASP A 196 22.71 -4.27 1.15
C ASP A 196 23.81 -5.30 1.50
N ALA A 197 23.63 -6.07 2.57
CA ALA A 197 24.56 -7.12 2.96
C ALA A 197 24.64 -8.28 1.92
N SER A 198 23.54 -8.60 1.28
CA SER A 198 23.50 -9.61 0.19
C SER A 198 24.24 -9.11 -1.06
N ASP A 199 23.99 -7.86 -1.44
CA ASP A 199 24.64 -7.22 -2.60
C ASP A 199 26.17 -7.08 -2.39
N GLU A 200 26.62 -6.74 -1.18
CA GLU A 200 28.04 -6.69 -0.84
C GLU A 200 28.70 -8.06 -0.95
N ARG A 201 28.07 -9.12 -0.46
CA ARG A 201 28.57 -10.50 -0.56
C ARG A 201 28.66 -10.94 -2.02
N ALA A 202 27.66 -10.63 -2.84
CA ALA A 202 27.64 -10.96 -4.25
C ALA A 202 28.77 -10.26 -5.01
N ARG A 203 29.00 -8.96 -4.74
CA ARG A 203 30.13 -8.18 -5.32
C ARG A 203 31.48 -8.71 -4.91
N ALA A 204 31.66 -9.08 -3.65
CA ALA A 204 32.90 -9.67 -3.15
C ALA A 204 33.22 -11.00 -3.85
N ALA A 205 32.23 -11.89 -3.96
CA ALA A 205 32.39 -13.18 -4.66
C ALA A 205 32.68 -13.01 -6.16
N GLU A 206 32.07 -12.03 -6.83
CA GLU A 206 32.36 -11.74 -8.23
C GLU A 206 33.79 -11.21 -8.43
N LYS A 207 34.25 -10.34 -7.51
CA LYS A 207 35.63 -9.83 -7.55
C LYS A 207 36.65 -10.95 -7.38
N GLU A 208 36.44 -11.85 -6.43
CA GLU A 208 37.31 -13.01 -6.19
C GLU A 208 37.39 -13.93 -7.44
N LYS A 209 36.25 -14.25 -8.05
CA LYS A 209 36.20 -15.02 -9.31
C LYS A 209 36.94 -14.33 -10.46
N ARG A 210 36.88 -13.00 -10.56
CA ARG A 210 37.63 -12.23 -11.59
C ARG A 210 39.15 -12.27 -11.35
N GLU A 211 39.58 -12.20 -10.09
CA GLU A 211 41.00 -12.29 -9.72
C GLU A 211 41.57 -13.70 -9.99
N GLU A 212 40.82 -14.75 -9.66
CA GLU A 212 41.20 -16.13 -9.98
C GLU A 212 41.35 -16.38 -11.49
N ARG A 213 40.43 -15.82 -12.33
CA ARG A 213 40.52 -15.93 -13.79
C ARG A 213 41.71 -15.20 -14.38
N LYS A 214 42.24 -14.16 -13.72
CA LYS A 214 43.45 -13.43 -14.19
C LYS A 214 44.74 -14.10 -13.76
N ARG A 215 44.70 -15.02 -12.80
CA ARG A 215 45.85 -15.77 -12.33
C ARG A 215 46.09 -17.09 -13.11
N LYS A 216 45.10 -17.52 -13.86
CA LYS A 216 45.19 -18.65 -14.81
C LYS A 216 45.50 -18.16 -16.21
#